data_2aca2f7335e576b2ea52d75f5135b2e9
#
_entry.id   2aca2f7335e576b2ea52d75f5135b2e9
#
_cell.length_a   1.000
_cell.length_b   1.000
_cell.length_c   1.000
_cell.angle_alpha   90.00
_cell.angle_beta   90.00
_cell.angle_gamma   90.00
#
_symmetry.space_group_name_H-M   'P 1'
#
loop_
_entity.id
_entity.type
_entity.pdbx_description
1 polymer ?
#
loop_
_entity_poly.entity_id
_entity_poly.type
_entity_poly.pdbx_seq_one_letter_code
_entity_poly.pdbx_strand_id
1 'polypeptide(L)'
;MMFMHAAVADSFQKTPWTPFLSLVLLGFFLLVSFVNLSVLDQNRPHELPLGFASLNQNEVQGSLFNVVEQLKNEPRRNVLRTHLQETPYWIYTDLSQTMPLQYEQMVFRSRHLVQSSCWLGDSDGSLREIPLETNQGRVLSASFSGPANPQGILCQFQFVGPASLEIGLQSRADFNKAILIAERRQSFLEGVLYLMIGMVAVAAFMTRSTLFVCYGFWLFASLRLVALSEGWDHSIFGFELLAEPLMRARMLALAMYFTSTVLIVWHLFENIRRESWLGVLRTLQFASAVLILLALFSPYRTFLE
;
A
#
# COMPACT_ATOMS: atom_id res chain seq x y z
N MET A 1 31.95 19.02 34.79
CA MET A 1 30.72 18.85 33.96
C MET A 1 30.40 17.39 33.61
N MET A 2 31.35 16.47 33.57
CA MET A 2 31.19 15.06 33.20
C MET A 2 30.50 14.19 34.28
N PHE A 3 30.58 14.52 35.55
CA PHE A 3 29.97 13.75 36.66
C PHE A 3 28.47 13.98 36.86
N MET A 4 27.93 15.10 36.39
CA MET A 4 26.50 15.42 36.52
C MET A 4 25.61 14.63 35.54
N HIS A 5 26.15 14.23 34.37
CA HIS A 5 25.42 13.44 33.40
C HIS A 5 25.24 11.96 33.79
N ALA A 6 26.22 11.40 34.53
CA ALA A 6 26.11 10.00 34.99
C ALA A 6 25.04 9.85 36.08
N ALA A 7 24.90 10.82 36.97
CA ALA A 7 23.93 10.80 38.06
C ALA A 7 22.46 10.93 37.56
N VAL A 8 22.23 11.71 36.51
CA VAL A 8 20.90 11.88 35.92
C VAL A 8 20.46 10.59 35.18
N ALA A 9 21.38 9.95 34.43
CA ALA A 9 21.10 8.71 33.74
C ALA A 9 20.75 7.54 34.72
N ASP A 10 21.49 7.48 35.83
CA ASP A 10 21.28 6.45 36.86
C ASP A 10 19.99 6.64 37.67
N SER A 11 19.52 7.89 37.83
CA SER A 11 18.28 8.20 38.52
C SER A 11 17.03 7.83 37.67
N PHE A 12 17.12 7.94 36.36
CA PHE A 12 16.01 7.54 35.46
C PHE A 12 15.87 6.02 35.36
N GLN A 13 16.95 5.26 35.52
CA GLN A 13 16.90 3.79 35.49
C GLN A 13 16.33 3.18 36.79
N LYS A 14 16.24 3.93 37.87
CA LYS A 14 15.80 3.45 39.20
C LYS A 14 14.37 3.82 39.58
N THR A 15 13.65 4.56 38.74
CA THR A 15 12.23 4.84 39.03
C THR A 15 11.36 3.65 38.61
N PRO A 16 10.68 2.96 39.55
CA PRO A 16 9.86 1.77 39.26
C PRO A 16 8.64 2.09 38.37
N TRP A 17 8.39 3.36 38.11
CA TRP A 17 7.25 3.85 37.34
C TRP A 17 7.48 3.92 35.83
N THR A 18 8.72 3.87 35.35
CA THR A 18 9.03 3.99 33.90
C THR A 18 8.44 2.84 33.07
N PRO A 19 8.54 1.54 33.46
CA PRO A 19 7.92 0.47 32.71
C PRO A 19 6.39 0.51 32.76
N PHE A 20 5.82 0.96 33.90
CA PHE A 20 4.38 1.10 34.05
C PHE A 20 3.82 2.22 33.16
N LEU A 21 4.48 3.37 33.14
CA LEU A 21 4.10 4.49 32.26
C LEU A 21 4.17 4.10 30.78
N SER A 22 5.21 3.35 30.38
CA SER A 22 5.36 2.84 29.01
C SER A 22 4.24 1.90 28.62
N LEU A 23 3.84 1.00 29.54
CA LEU A 23 2.73 0.07 29.32
C LEU A 23 1.38 0.79 29.25
N VAL A 24 1.14 1.78 30.09
CA VAL A 24 -0.07 2.60 30.06
C VAL A 24 -0.17 3.40 28.75
N LEU A 25 0.92 4.02 28.33
CA LEU A 25 0.97 4.75 27.05
C LEU A 25 0.76 3.82 25.88
N LEU A 26 1.38 2.64 25.88
CA LEU A 26 1.18 1.64 24.83
C LEU A 26 -0.27 1.16 24.79
N GLY A 27 -0.86 0.85 25.96
CA GLY A 27 -2.25 0.43 26.08
C GLY A 27 -3.23 1.50 25.62
N PHE A 28 -3.02 2.75 26.03
CA PHE A 28 -3.80 3.90 25.56
C PHE A 28 -3.71 4.06 24.03
N PHE A 29 -2.52 3.90 23.50
CA PHE A 29 -2.26 4.03 22.06
C PHE A 29 -2.97 2.94 21.25
N LEU A 30 -2.88 1.68 21.71
CA LEU A 30 -3.59 0.55 21.10
C LEU A 30 -5.11 0.75 21.18
N LEU A 31 -5.63 1.26 22.30
CA LEU A 31 -7.05 1.55 22.47
C LEU A 31 -7.52 2.63 21.49
N VAL A 32 -6.81 3.74 21.40
CA VAL A 32 -7.13 4.84 20.47
C VAL A 32 -7.08 4.37 19.02
N SER A 33 -6.07 3.57 18.66
CA SER A 33 -5.95 2.98 17.32
C SER A 33 -7.11 2.03 17.02
N PHE A 34 -7.48 1.19 17.97
CA PHE A 34 -8.59 0.24 17.80
C PHE A 34 -9.93 0.96 17.66
N VAL A 35 -10.21 1.96 18.51
CA VAL A 35 -11.44 2.76 18.44
C VAL A 35 -11.53 3.51 17.11
N ASN A 36 -10.43 4.13 16.66
CA ASN A 36 -10.41 4.82 15.36
C ASN A 36 -10.69 3.87 14.20
N LEU A 37 -10.06 2.69 14.20
CA LEU A 37 -10.28 1.69 13.16
C LEU A 37 -11.72 1.18 13.13
N SER A 38 -12.31 0.93 14.30
CA SER A 38 -13.70 0.44 14.39
C SER A 38 -14.72 1.48 13.95
N VAL A 39 -14.54 2.75 14.31
CA VAL A 39 -15.43 3.85 13.88
C VAL A 39 -15.34 4.09 12.38
N LEU A 40 -14.14 3.97 11.79
CA LEU A 40 -13.94 4.10 10.35
C LEU A 40 -14.56 2.93 9.56
N ASP A 41 -14.54 1.73 10.13
CA ASP A 41 -15.12 0.53 9.51
C ASP A 41 -16.65 0.59 9.46
N GLN A 42 -17.30 1.12 10.50
CA GLN A 42 -18.75 1.30 10.55
C GLN A 42 -19.28 2.32 9.52
N ASN A 43 -18.44 3.24 9.07
CA ASN A 43 -18.80 4.29 8.11
C ASN A 43 -18.38 3.98 6.67
N ARG A 44 -18.14 2.72 6.32
CA ARG A 44 -17.77 2.35 4.95
C ARG A 44 -18.85 2.84 3.97
N PRO A 45 -18.44 3.56 2.92
CA PRO A 45 -19.36 3.99 1.87
C PRO A 45 -19.95 2.78 1.14
N HIS A 46 -21.18 2.92 0.68
CA HIS A 46 -21.87 1.85 -0.03
C HIS A 46 -21.22 1.67 -1.40
N GLU A 47 -20.67 0.49 -1.63
CA GLU A 47 -20.07 0.08 -2.89
C GLU A 47 -20.74 -1.17 -3.39
N LEU A 48 -21.16 -1.16 -4.66
CA LEU A 48 -21.68 -2.32 -5.32
C LEU A 48 -20.53 -3.03 -6.05
N PRO A 49 -20.08 -4.21 -5.57
CA PRO A 49 -19.04 -4.96 -6.26
C PRO A 49 -19.56 -5.45 -7.60
N LEU A 50 -18.78 -5.27 -8.65
CA LEU A 50 -19.10 -5.73 -9.99
C LEU A 50 -18.32 -6.99 -10.34
N GLY A 51 -19.06 -7.98 -10.85
CA GLY A 51 -18.44 -9.12 -11.51
C GLY A 51 -17.95 -8.74 -12.90
N PHE A 52 -16.75 -9.16 -13.25
CA PHE A 52 -16.13 -8.91 -14.54
C PHE A 52 -15.52 -10.18 -15.14
N ALA A 53 -15.48 -10.24 -16.46
CA ALA A 53 -14.72 -11.23 -17.22
C ALA A 53 -13.31 -10.72 -17.49
N SER A 54 -12.32 -11.58 -17.55
CA SER A 54 -10.94 -11.18 -17.82
C SER A 54 -10.20 -12.21 -18.65
N LEU A 55 -9.42 -11.73 -19.63
CA LEU A 55 -8.53 -12.53 -20.48
C LEU A 55 -7.14 -11.89 -20.50
N ASN A 56 -6.11 -12.72 -20.61
CA ASN A 56 -4.75 -12.23 -20.82
C ASN A 56 -4.59 -11.77 -22.29
N GLN A 57 -3.77 -10.76 -22.53
CA GLN A 57 -3.47 -10.25 -23.88
C GLN A 57 -3.03 -11.35 -24.85
N ASN A 58 -2.30 -12.36 -24.37
CA ASN A 58 -1.83 -13.47 -25.19
C ASN A 58 -2.95 -14.39 -25.69
N GLU A 59 -4.11 -14.35 -25.05
CA GLU A 59 -5.30 -15.19 -25.36
C GLU A 59 -6.24 -14.46 -26.30
N VAL A 60 -6.02 -13.17 -26.54
CA VAL A 60 -6.90 -12.29 -27.30
C VAL A 60 -6.36 -12.08 -28.69
N GLN A 61 -7.19 -12.29 -29.71
CA GLN A 61 -6.85 -12.03 -31.11
C GLN A 61 -7.96 -11.21 -31.80
N GLY A 62 -7.56 -10.18 -32.53
CA GLY A 62 -8.44 -9.42 -33.38
C GLY A 62 -8.75 -7.99 -32.93
N SER A 63 -9.90 -7.48 -33.39
CA SER A 63 -10.36 -6.12 -33.09
C SER A 63 -10.96 -6.02 -31.69
N LEU A 64 -11.08 -4.80 -31.14
CA LEU A 64 -11.73 -4.54 -29.85
C LEU A 64 -13.12 -5.18 -29.73
N PHE A 65 -13.87 -5.24 -30.81
CA PHE A 65 -15.19 -5.86 -30.85
C PHE A 65 -15.12 -7.37 -30.60
N ASN A 66 -14.16 -8.05 -31.22
CA ASN A 66 -13.94 -9.49 -31.00
C ASN A 66 -13.54 -9.79 -29.55
N VAL A 67 -12.76 -8.89 -28.94
CA VAL A 67 -12.38 -8.98 -27.53
C VAL A 67 -13.62 -8.95 -26.61
N VAL A 68 -14.55 -8.05 -26.87
CA VAL A 68 -15.81 -7.96 -26.10
C VAL A 68 -16.62 -9.24 -26.24
N GLU A 69 -16.74 -9.80 -27.46
CA GLU A 69 -17.48 -11.05 -27.67
C GLU A 69 -16.84 -12.23 -26.96
N GLN A 70 -15.51 -12.34 -27.00
CA GLN A 70 -14.80 -13.39 -26.28
C GLN A 70 -15.03 -13.26 -24.77
N LEU A 71 -14.89 -12.04 -24.22
CA LEU A 71 -15.06 -11.78 -22.79
C LEU A 71 -16.51 -11.99 -22.30
N LYS A 72 -17.52 -11.78 -23.14
CA LYS A 72 -18.92 -12.08 -22.77
C LYS A 72 -19.15 -13.54 -22.46
N ASN A 73 -18.36 -14.44 -23.04
CA ASN A 73 -18.46 -15.88 -22.84
C ASN A 73 -17.62 -16.41 -21.68
N GLU A 74 -16.74 -15.56 -21.10
CA GLU A 74 -15.88 -15.93 -20.00
C GLU A 74 -16.60 -15.87 -18.63
N PRO A 75 -16.19 -16.71 -17.68
CA PRO A 75 -16.77 -16.71 -16.34
C PRO A 75 -16.48 -15.39 -15.62
N ARG A 76 -17.51 -14.82 -14.99
CA ARG A 76 -17.36 -13.58 -14.20
C ARG A 76 -16.68 -13.87 -12.87
N ARG A 77 -15.78 -12.98 -12.47
CA ARG A 77 -15.07 -12.99 -11.20
C ARG A 77 -15.16 -11.63 -10.54
N ASN A 78 -15.07 -11.58 -9.21
CA ASN A 78 -15.11 -10.33 -8.45
C ASN A 78 -13.70 -9.79 -8.17
N VAL A 79 -12.68 -10.64 -8.25
CA VAL A 79 -11.29 -10.28 -7.99
C VAL A 79 -10.40 -10.95 -9.04
N LEU A 80 -9.58 -10.17 -9.72
CA LEU A 80 -8.49 -10.66 -10.56
C LEU A 80 -7.20 -10.68 -9.73
N ARG A 81 -6.48 -11.80 -9.75
CA ARG A 81 -5.11 -11.91 -9.18
C ARG A 81 -4.16 -12.26 -10.30
N THR A 82 -3.20 -11.37 -10.55
CA THR A 82 -2.25 -11.51 -11.69
C THR A 82 -1.06 -12.38 -11.36
N HIS A 83 -0.86 -12.74 -10.07
CA HIS A 83 0.38 -13.34 -9.59
C HIS A 83 1.59 -12.49 -10.02
N LEU A 84 2.56 -13.01 -10.74
CA LEU A 84 3.72 -12.26 -11.28
C LEU A 84 3.63 -12.04 -12.79
N GLN A 85 2.43 -12.15 -13.37
CA GLN A 85 2.25 -11.91 -14.80
C GLN A 85 2.13 -10.40 -15.09
N GLU A 86 3.03 -9.89 -15.91
CA GLU A 86 3.11 -8.47 -16.28
C GLU A 86 2.49 -8.18 -17.67
N THR A 87 1.92 -9.20 -18.30
CA THR A 87 1.20 -9.04 -19.57
C THR A 87 -0.10 -8.27 -19.35
N PRO A 88 -0.54 -7.43 -20.29
CA PRO A 88 -1.80 -6.73 -20.18
C PRO A 88 -2.99 -7.70 -20.08
N TYR A 89 -3.99 -7.30 -19.32
CA TYR A 89 -5.26 -8.00 -19.18
C TYR A 89 -6.39 -7.19 -19.79
N TRP A 90 -7.24 -7.85 -20.55
CA TRP A 90 -8.51 -7.31 -21.00
C TRP A 90 -9.60 -7.68 -20.00
N ILE A 91 -10.41 -6.70 -19.65
CA ILE A 91 -11.47 -6.84 -18.65
C ILE A 91 -12.75 -6.25 -19.20
N TYR A 92 -13.83 -7.00 -19.10
CA TYR A 92 -15.15 -6.55 -19.51
C TYR A 92 -16.15 -6.66 -18.36
N THR A 93 -16.88 -5.60 -18.14
CA THR A 93 -17.98 -5.54 -17.17
C THR A 93 -19.27 -5.13 -17.88
N ASP A 94 -20.29 -5.96 -17.75
CA ASP A 94 -21.62 -5.70 -18.26
C ASP A 94 -22.38 -4.79 -17.30
N LEU A 95 -22.82 -3.64 -17.77
CA LEU A 95 -23.53 -2.63 -17.00
C LEU A 95 -25.04 -2.64 -17.26
N SER A 96 -25.52 -3.39 -18.27
CA SER A 96 -26.91 -3.38 -18.72
C SER A 96 -27.91 -3.78 -17.64
N GLN A 97 -27.51 -4.61 -16.67
CA GLN A 97 -28.39 -5.12 -15.62
C GLN A 97 -28.18 -4.44 -14.25
N THR A 98 -27.12 -3.64 -14.09
CA THR A 98 -26.64 -3.23 -12.77
C THR A 98 -26.64 -1.73 -12.52
N MET A 99 -27.02 -0.88 -13.48
CA MET A 99 -26.97 0.58 -13.28
C MET A 99 -28.33 1.16 -12.79
N PRO A 100 -28.56 1.20 -11.48
CA PRO A 100 -29.51 2.18 -10.95
C PRO A 100 -28.96 3.58 -11.22
N LEU A 101 -29.82 4.51 -11.60
CA LEU A 101 -29.53 5.92 -11.95
C LEU A 101 -28.65 6.69 -10.94
N GLN A 102 -28.40 6.13 -9.77
CA GLN A 102 -27.63 6.75 -8.68
C GLN A 102 -26.13 6.48 -8.72
N TYR A 103 -25.65 5.53 -9.58
CA TYR A 103 -24.23 5.21 -9.66
C TYR A 103 -23.59 5.94 -10.83
N GLU A 104 -22.70 6.86 -10.52
CA GLU A 104 -22.06 7.75 -11.50
C GLU A 104 -20.56 7.44 -11.68
N GLN A 105 -19.99 6.65 -10.81
CA GLN A 105 -18.56 6.38 -10.84
C GLN A 105 -18.25 4.89 -10.72
N MET A 106 -17.43 4.42 -11.64
CA MET A 106 -16.78 3.11 -11.54
C MET A 106 -15.39 3.30 -10.92
N VAL A 107 -15.07 2.42 -9.99
CA VAL A 107 -13.87 2.47 -9.18
C VAL A 107 -13.05 1.21 -9.41
N PHE A 108 -11.79 1.38 -9.81
CA PHE A 108 -10.85 0.29 -10.02
C PHE A 108 -9.81 0.30 -8.90
N ARG A 109 -9.79 -0.72 -8.09
CA ARG A 109 -8.88 -0.83 -6.95
C ARG A 109 -7.70 -1.72 -7.30
N SER A 110 -6.63 -1.12 -7.71
CA SER A 110 -5.33 -1.78 -7.87
C SER A 110 -4.20 -0.77 -7.73
N ARG A 111 -3.15 -1.15 -7.02
CA ARG A 111 -1.98 -0.30 -6.75
C ARG A 111 -0.76 -0.69 -7.56
N HIS A 112 -0.91 -1.69 -8.38
CA HIS A 112 0.15 -2.21 -9.23
C HIS A 112 -0.09 -1.90 -10.70
N LEU A 113 -1.03 -0.96 -10.96
CA LEU A 113 -1.41 -0.57 -12.30
C LEU A 113 -0.38 0.39 -12.89
N VAL A 114 0.13 0.06 -14.07
CA VAL A 114 1.13 0.85 -14.81
C VAL A 114 0.50 1.60 -15.95
N GLN A 115 -0.38 0.91 -16.68
CA GLN A 115 -1.06 1.48 -17.84
C GLN A 115 -2.51 1.02 -17.82
N SER A 116 -3.40 1.93 -18.23
CA SER A 116 -4.83 1.68 -18.29
C SER A 116 -5.45 2.44 -19.44
N SER A 117 -6.33 1.77 -20.18
CA SER A 117 -7.20 2.37 -21.19
C SER A 117 -8.58 1.73 -21.07
N CYS A 118 -9.63 2.52 -21.10
CA CYS A 118 -11.00 2.02 -21.00
C CYS A 118 -11.89 2.59 -22.10
N TRP A 119 -12.81 1.77 -22.55
CA TRP A 119 -13.83 2.11 -23.56
C TRP A 119 -15.21 1.76 -23.04
N LEU A 120 -16.12 2.69 -23.22
CA LEU A 120 -17.54 2.52 -22.92
C LEU A 120 -18.26 2.01 -24.17
N GLY A 121 -19.01 0.92 -24.02
CA GLY A 121 -19.87 0.39 -25.06
C GLY A 121 -21.25 1.03 -25.02
N ASP A 122 -21.62 1.71 -26.08
CA ASP A 122 -22.95 2.30 -26.25
C ASP A 122 -23.95 1.29 -26.84
N SER A 123 -25.25 1.60 -26.81
CA SER A 123 -26.33 0.73 -27.30
C SER A 123 -26.29 0.47 -28.79
N ASP A 124 -25.58 1.29 -29.56
CA ASP A 124 -25.37 1.12 -31.02
C ASP A 124 -24.19 0.21 -31.37
N GLY A 125 -23.49 -0.31 -30.34
CA GLY A 125 -22.28 -1.15 -30.48
C GLY A 125 -21.01 -0.37 -30.68
N SER A 126 -21.03 0.97 -30.62
CA SER A 126 -19.82 1.78 -30.67
C SER A 126 -19.04 1.70 -29.35
N LEU A 127 -17.72 1.74 -29.46
CA LEU A 127 -16.81 1.82 -28.31
C LEU A 127 -16.19 3.21 -28.27
N ARG A 128 -16.46 3.95 -27.19
CA ARG A 128 -15.91 5.28 -26.95
C ARG A 128 -14.88 5.21 -25.83
N GLU A 129 -13.69 5.71 -26.09
CA GLU A 129 -12.66 5.83 -25.05
C GLU A 129 -13.09 6.82 -23.97
N ILE A 130 -12.92 6.42 -22.71
CA ILE A 130 -13.23 7.24 -21.54
C ILE A 130 -11.95 7.56 -20.77
N PRO A 131 -11.79 8.83 -20.35
CA PRO A 131 -10.66 9.21 -19.52
C PRO A 131 -10.80 8.55 -18.14
N LEU A 132 -9.69 8.04 -17.66
CA LEU A 132 -9.57 7.52 -16.31
C LEU A 132 -8.91 8.58 -15.44
N GLU A 133 -9.54 8.89 -14.32
CA GLU A 133 -9.01 9.84 -13.34
C GLU A 133 -8.30 9.07 -12.24
N THR A 134 -7.05 9.43 -11.97
CA THR A 134 -6.29 8.89 -10.85
C THR A 134 -6.53 9.79 -9.64
N ASN A 135 -7.17 9.24 -8.62
CA ASN A 135 -7.38 9.95 -7.36
C ASN A 135 -6.31 9.55 -6.35
N GLN A 136 -5.33 10.44 -6.17
CA GLN A 136 -4.25 10.33 -5.16
C GLN A 136 -3.46 9.01 -5.22
N GLY A 137 -3.17 8.49 -6.42
CA GLY A 137 -2.39 7.26 -6.60
C GLY A 137 -3.03 5.97 -6.06
N ARG A 138 -4.27 6.05 -5.54
CA ARG A 138 -4.91 4.93 -4.83
C ARG A 138 -5.97 4.22 -5.62
N VAL A 139 -6.74 4.99 -6.35
CA VAL A 139 -7.94 4.50 -7.00
C VAL A 139 -8.04 5.14 -8.36
N LEU A 140 -8.16 4.31 -9.37
CA LEU A 140 -8.51 4.76 -10.71
C LEU A 140 -10.03 4.82 -10.79
N SER A 141 -10.59 5.89 -11.30
CA SER A 141 -12.03 6.02 -11.46
C SER A 141 -12.42 6.48 -12.87
N ALA A 142 -13.56 6.00 -13.34
CA ALA A 142 -14.21 6.47 -14.55
C ALA A 142 -15.54 7.12 -14.17
N SER A 143 -15.75 8.36 -14.61
CA SER A 143 -17.01 9.08 -14.42
C SER A 143 -17.92 8.85 -15.62
N PHE A 144 -19.16 8.46 -15.37
CA PHE A 144 -20.19 8.32 -16.39
C PHE A 144 -21.01 9.60 -16.44
N SER A 145 -20.61 10.53 -17.28
CA SER A 145 -21.39 11.75 -17.54
C SER A 145 -22.05 11.65 -18.93
N GLY A 146 -23.35 11.42 -18.98
CA GLY A 146 -24.10 11.45 -20.23
C GLY A 146 -25.43 10.68 -20.20
N PRO A 147 -26.33 10.97 -21.13
CA PRO A 147 -27.65 10.34 -21.22
C PRO A 147 -27.66 8.92 -21.79
N ALA A 148 -26.52 8.37 -22.16
CA ALA A 148 -26.40 7.04 -22.72
C ALA A 148 -26.48 5.98 -21.63
N ASN A 149 -27.37 4.99 -21.79
CA ASN A 149 -27.36 3.76 -21.01
C ASN A 149 -26.17 2.89 -21.48
N PRO A 150 -25.04 2.91 -20.78
CA PRO A 150 -23.90 2.11 -21.19
C PRO A 150 -24.24 0.63 -21.06
N GLN A 151 -23.96 -0.14 -22.10
CA GLN A 151 -24.16 -1.59 -22.07
C GLN A 151 -23.03 -2.30 -21.32
N GLY A 152 -21.82 -1.75 -21.39
CA GLY A 152 -20.67 -2.34 -20.71
C GLY A 152 -19.43 -1.48 -20.84
N ILE A 153 -18.42 -1.83 -20.09
CA ILE A 153 -17.11 -1.20 -20.14
C ILE A 153 -16.05 -2.26 -20.44
N LEU A 154 -15.21 -1.95 -21.42
CA LEU A 154 -14.02 -2.72 -21.76
C LEU A 154 -12.80 -1.95 -21.28
N CYS A 155 -11.93 -2.59 -20.52
CA CYS A 155 -10.68 -1.99 -20.09
C CYS A 155 -9.48 -2.88 -20.41
N GLN A 156 -8.36 -2.25 -20.74
CA GLN A 156 -7.07 -2.90 -20.81
C GLN A 156 -6.20 -2.38 -19.67
N PHE A 157 -5.69 -3.29 -18.85
CA PHE A 157 -4.85 -2.96 -17.71
C PHE A 157 -3.54 -3.71 -17.76
N GLN A 158 -2.44 -2.99 -17.54
CA GLN A 158 -1.13 -3.58 -17.36
C GLN A 158 -0.68 -3.40 -15.91
N PHE A 159 -0.22 -4.49 -15.30
CA PHE A 159 0.20 -4.54 -13.91
C PHE A 159 1.69 -4.86 -13.81
N VAL A 160 2.31 -4.46 -12.68
CA VAL A 160 3.67 -4.85 -12.33
C VAL A 160 3.66 -5.56 -10.99
N GLY A 161 4.26 -6.77 -10.97
CA GLY A 161 4.29 -7.62 -9.78
C GLY A 161 2.96 -8.27 -9.44
N PRO A 162 2.83 -8.83 -8.23
CA PRO A 162 1.61 -9.51 -7.79
C PRO A 162 0.51 -8.48 -7.52
N ALA A 163 -0.41 -8.35 -8.47
CA ALA A 163 -1.51 -7.40 -8.39
C ALA A 163 -2.84 -8.09 -8.08
N SER A 164 -3.72 -7.36 -7.40
CA SER A 164 -5.13 -7.65 -7.31
C SER A 164 -5.93 -6.47 -7.88
N LEU A 165 -6.99 -6.78 -8.62
CA LEU A 165 -7.94 -5.79 -9.12
C LEU A 165 -9.34 -6.16 -8.65
N GLU A 166 -10.02 -5.17 -8.09
CA GLU A 166 -11.43 -5.19 -7.75
C GLU A 166 -12.13 -4.03 -8.44
N ILE A 167 -13.36 -4.26 -8.89
CA ILE A 167 -14.16 -3.25 -9.58
C ILE A 167 -15.45 -3.06 -8.81
N GLY A 168 -15.81 -1.80 -8.58
CA GLY A 168 -17.04 -1.45 -7.91
C GLY A 168 -17.71 -0.22 -8.51
N LEU A 169 -19.01 -0.09 -8.27
CA LEU A 169 -19.79 1.11 -8.58
C LEU A 169 -20.12 1.87 -7.30
N GLN A 170 -19.98 3.18 -7.37
CA GLN A 170 -20.28 4.09 -6.25
C GLN A 170 -21.06 5.31 -6.76
N SER A 171 -21.88 5.87 -5.87
CA SER A 171 -22.37 7.24 -6.09
C SER A 171 -21.21 8.24 -5.93
N ARG A 172 -21.30 9.40 -6.55
CA ARG A 172 -20.29 10.45 -6.41
C ARG A 172 -20.13 10.91 -4.94
N ALA A 173 -21.24 10.91 -4.19
CA ALA A 173 -21.22 11.24 -2.78
C ALA A 173 -20.46 10.19 -1.94
N ASP A 174 -20.71 8.91 -2.19
CA ASP A 174 -20.01 7.81 -1.51
C ASP A 174 -18.54 7.75 -1.87
N PHE A 175 -18.19 8.00 -3.13
CA PHE A 175 -16.81 8.08 -3.58
C PHE A 175 -16.04 9.19 -2.86
N ASN A 176 -16.59 10.40 -2.81
CA ASN A 176 -15.97 11.51 -2.08
C ASN A 176 -15.84 11.22 -0.58
N LYS A 177 -16.85 10.58 0.01
CA LYS A 177 -16.78 10.12 1.41
C LYS A 177 -15.69 9.07 1.61
N ALA A 178 -15.52 8.13 0.68
CA ALA A 178 -14.46 7.12 0.73
C ALA A 178 -13.07 7.75 0.72
N ILE A 179 -12.85 8.74 -0.15
CA ILE A 179 -11.59 9.50 -0.22
C ILE A 179 -11.32 10.20 1.12
N LEU A 180 -12.29 10.94 1.65
CA LEU A 180 -12.12 11.65 2.92
C LEU A 180 -11.80 10.72 4.10
N ILE A 181 -12.44 9.55 4.16
CA ILE A 181 -12.15 8.55 5.18
C ILE A 181 -10.72 8.02 5.02
N ALA A 182 -10.31 7.73 3.79
CA ALA A 182 -8.96 7.26 3.49
C ALA A 182 -7.90 8.30 3.87
N GLU A 183 -8.11 9.58 3.56
CA GLU A 183 -7.24 10.70 3.92
C GLU A 183 -7.11 10.88 5.44
N ARG A 184 -8.23 10.86 6.15
CA ARG A 184 -8.23 10.94 7.62
C ARG A 184 -7.45 9.80 8.26
N ARG A 185 -7.67 8.58 7.78
CA ARG A 185 -6.95 7.40 8.26
C ARG A 185 -5.44 7.52 8.02
N GLN A 186 -5.07 7.98 6.83
CA GLN A 186 -3.68 8.25 6.48
C GLN A 186 -3.06 9.28 7.42
N SER A 187 -3.65 10.48 7.51
CA SER A 187 -3.12 11.57 8.33
C SER A 187 -2.96 11.17 9.79
N PHE A 188 -3.90 10.38 10.32
CA PHE A 188 -3.79 9.84 11.67
C PHE A 188 -2.61 8.89 11.82
N LEU A 189 -2.46 7.90 10.93
CA LEU A 189 -1.36 6.92 11.00
C LEU A 189 0.00 7.58 10.80
N GLU A 190 0.11 8.51 9.84
CA GLU A 190 1.33 9.29 9.62
C GLU A 190 1.69 10.11 10.85
N GLY A 191 0.75 10.87 11.42
CA GLY A 191 0.97 11.69 12.61
C GLY A 191 1.46 10.87 13.79
N VAL A 192 0.87 9.71 14.00
CA VAL A 192 1.27 8.76 15.04
C VAL A 192 2.71 8.27 14.84
N LEU A 193 3.04 7.83 13.63
CA LEU A 193 4.38 7.31 13.34
C LEU A 193 5.45 8.41 13.44
N TYR A 194 5.15 9.64 12.96
CA TYR A 194 6.05 10.78 13.15
C TYR A 194 6.27 11.12 14.62
N LEU A 195 5.22 11.09 15.43
CA LEU A 195 5.34 11.30 16.87
C LEU A 195 6.24 10.24 17.52
N MET A 196 6.04 8.97 17.17
CA MET A 196 6.88 7.86 17.68
C MET A 196 8.35 8.03 17.26
N ILE A 197 8.60 8.38 15.99
CA ILE A 197 9.96 8.64 15.51
C ILE A 197 10.59 9.78 16.30
N GLY A 198 9.86 10.88 16.53
CA GLY A 198 10.31 12.01 17.33
C GLY A 198 10.65 11.62 18.76
N MET A 199 9.80 10.86 19.43
CA MET A 199 10.05 10.36 20.79
C MET A 199 11.29 9.48 20.87
N VAL A 200 11.46 8.57 19.90
CA VAL A 200 12.63 7.68 19.83
C VAL A 200 13.90 8.48 19.54
N ALA A 201 13.83 9.51 18.68
CA ALA A 201 14.97 10.40 18.41
C ALA A 201 15.42 11.16 19.67
N VAL A 202 14.46 11.68 20.45
CA VAL A 202 14.75 12.31 21.75
C VAL A 202 15.40 11.30 22.72
N ALA A 203 14.85 10.08 22.82
CA ALA A 203 15.42 9.03 23.66
C ALA A 203 16.83 8.65 23.20
N ALA A 204 17.07 8.52 21.89
CA ALA A 204 18.41 8.25 21.34
C ALA A 204 19.41 9.35 21.69
N PHE A 205 18.99 10.62 21.57
CA PHE A 205 19.82 11.76 21.90
C PHE A 205 20.17 11.81 23.40
N MET A 206 19.18 11.59 24.28
CA MET A 206 19.37 11.62 25.74
C MET A 206 20.20 10.45 26.26
N THR A 207 19.94 9.24 25.76
CA THR A 207 20.62 8.02 26.25
C THR A 207 21.93 7.73 25.52
N ARG A 208 22.15 8.34 24.35
CA ARG A 208 23.26 8.02 23.43
C ARG A 208 23.33 6.53 23.07
N SER A 209 22.19 5.86 23.08
CA SER A 209 22.12 4.42 22.83
C SER A 209 21.90 4.15 21.35
N THR A 210 22.80 3.34 20.77
CA THR A 210 22.70 2.88 19.37
C THR A 210 21.42 2.10 19.10
N LEU A 211 20.89 1.39 20.12
CA LEU A 211 19.63 0.66 20.01
C LEU A 211 18.46 1.57 19.63
N PHE A 212 18.35 2.74 20.29
CA PHE A 212 17.28 3.71 19.96
C PHE A 212 17.47 4.29 18.55
N VAL A 213 18.69 4.49 18.09
CA VAL A 213 18.96 4.93 16.72
C VAL A 213 18.48 3.86 15.72
N CYS A 214 18.82 2.59 15.94
CA CYS A 214 18.36 1.48 15.12
C CYS A 214 16.83 1.36 15.12
N TYR A 215 16.20 1.56 16.28
CA TYR A 215 14.73 1.52 16.39
C TYR A 215 14.05 2.69 15.68
N GLY A 216 14.62 3.89 15.77
CA GLY A 216 14.15 5.05 15.00
C GLY A 216 14.23 4.83 13.49
N PHE A 217 15.32 4.22 13.03
CA PHE A 217 15.50 3.85 11.64
C PHE A 217 14.49 2.77 11.19
N TRP A 218 14.20 1.79 12.04
CA TRP A 218 13.17 0.78 11.79
C TRP A 218 11.77 1.39 11.69
N LEU A 219 11.41 2.32 12.58
CA LEU A 219 10.13 3.04 12.50
C LEU A 219 10.04 3.86 11.22
N PHE A 220 11.12 4.54 10.82
CA PHE A 220 11.17 5.27 9.56
C PHE A 220 10.99 4.35 8.35
N ALA A 221 11.70 3.21 8.31
CA ALA A 221 11.56 2.22 7.25
C ALA A 221 10.14 1.64 7.20
N SER A 222 9.53 1.38 8.37
CA SER A 222 8.14 0.94 8.49
C SER A 222 7.16 1.97 7.93
N LEU A 223 7.34 3.26 8.28
CA LEU A 223 6.53 4.35 7.75
C LEU A 223 6.63 4.42 6.22
N ARG A 224 7.86 4.32 5.68
CA ARG A 224 8.07 4.34 4.22
C ARG A 224 7.43 3.15 3.53
N LEU A 225 7.56 1.95 4.10
CA LEU A 225 6.96 0.75 3.56
C LEU A 225 5.42 0.84 3.53
N VAL A 226 4.81 1.30 4.63
CA VAL A 226 3.36 1.51 4.70
C VAL A 226 2.93 2.60 3.71
N ALA A 227 3.63 3.74 3.67
CA ALA A 227 3.31 4.84 2.76
C ALA A 227 3.30 4.39 1.29
N LEU A 228 4.33 3.69 0.85
CA LEU A 228 4.43 3.17 -0.52
C LEU A 228 3.42 2.05 -0.81
N SER A 229 3.06 1.26 0.19
CA SER A 229 2.05 0.20 0.06
C SER A 229 0.64 0.78 0.01
N GLU A 230 0.37 1.83 0.79
CA GLU A 230 -0.92 2.50 0.88
C GLU A 230 -1.11 3.63 -0.16
N GLY A 231 -0.07 3.99 -0.95
CA GLY A 231 -0.13 5.05 -1.95
C GLY A 231 -0.13 6.45 -1.32
N TRP A 232 0.62 6.64 -0.22
CA TRP A 232 0.75 7.95 0.46
C TRP A 232 1.94 8.77 -0.02
N ASP A 233 2.59 8.32 -1.09
CA ASP A 233 3.74 8.98 -1.70
C ASP A 233 3.44 10.41 -2.12
N HIS A 234 2.23 10.70 -2.62
CA HIS A 234 1.81 12.06 -2.97
C HIS A 234 1.89 13.04 -1.77
N SER A 235 1.48 12.62 -0.57
CA SER A 235 1.53 13.48 0.62
C SER A 235 2.96 13.81 1.07
N ILE A 236 3.90 12.92 0.77
CA ILE A 236 5.30 13.04 1.21
C ILE A 236 6.17 13.77 0.17
N PHE A 237 5.98 13.46 -1.11
CA PHE A 237 6.79 14.01 -2.20
C PHE A 237 6.13 15.17 -2.92
N GLY A 238 4.82 15.40 -2.73
CA GLY A 238 4.04 16.39 -3.49
C GLY A 238 3.71 15.97 -4.91
N PHE A 239 4.14 14.77 -5.34
CA PHE A 239 3.84 14.18 -6.64
C PHE A 239 3.68 12.67 -6.53
N GLU A 240 2.96 12.08 -7.48
CA GLU A 240 2.80 10.64 -7.57
C GLU A 240 4.04 10.00 -8.20
N LEU A 241 4.55 8.94 -7.58
CA LEU A 241 5.63 8.16 -8.14
C LEU A 241 5.12 7.34 -9.32
N LEU A 242 5.80 7.45 -10.44
CA LEU A 242 5.59 6.56 -11.58
C LEU A 242 5.85 5.11 -11.19
N ALA A 243 5.31 4.17 -11.95
CA ALA A 243 5.34 2.75 -11.60
C ALA A 243 6.75 2.19 -11.38
N GLU A 244 7.73 2.50 -12.24
CA GLU A 244 9.11 2.01 -12.07
C GLU A 244 9.80 2.54 -10.80
N PRO A 245 9.87 3.88 -10.55
CA PRO A 245 10.45 4.38 -9.30
C PRO A 245 9.67 3.95 -8.06
N LEU A 246 8.36 3.75 -8.15
CA LEU A 246 7.55 3.22 -7.06
C LEU A 246 7.99 1.80 -6.68
N MET A 247 8.20 0.92 -7.67
CA MET A 247 8.66 -0.45 -7.40
C MET A 247 10.06 -0.47 -6.78
N ARG A 248 10.99 0.37 -7.26
CA ARG A 248 12.33 0.52 -6.66
C ARG A 248 12.26 1.06 -5.24
N ALA A 249 11.42 2.05 -4.99
CA ALA A 249 11.21 2.59 -3.65
C ALA A 249 10.66 1.52 -2.68
N ARG A 250 9.73 0.66 -3.13
CA ARG A 250 9.22 -0.47 -2.35
C ARG A 250 10.31 -1.49 -2.02
N MET A 251 11.12 -1.90 -2.99
CA MET A 251 12.24 -2.82 -2.77
C MET A 251 13.22 -2.25 -1.74
N LEU A 252 13.61 -0.98 -1.89
CA LEU A 252 14.51 -0.30 -0.95
C LEU A 252 13.90 -0.20 0.45
N ALA A 253 12.63 0.20 0.57
CA ALA A 253 11.94 0.27 1.85
C ALA A 253 11.88 -1.09 2.55
N LEU A 254 11.61 -2.17 1.81
CA LEU A 254 11.61 -3.53 2.34
C LEU A 254 13.01 -3.97 2.78
N ALA A 255 14.04 -3.70 1.98
CA ALA A 255 15.43 -4.01 2.34
C ALA A 255 15.89 -3.22 3.58
N MET A 256 15.53 -1.94 3.69
CA MET A 256 15.78 -1.11 4.87
C MET A 256 15.06 -1.62 6.12
N TYR A 257 13.78 -2.01 5.98
CA TYR A 257 13.00 -2.61 7.06
C TYR A 257 13.65 -3.89 7.58
N PHE A 258 14.03 -4.80 6.69
CA PHE A 258 14.70 -6.05 7.06
C PHE A 258 16.04 -5.78 7.73
N THR A 259 16.87 -4.92 7.15
CA THR A 259 18.19 -4.57 7.68
C THR A 259 18.08 -3.95 9.08
N SER A 260 17.16 -3.02 9.28
CA SER A 260 16.95 -2.40 10.59
C SER A 260 16.45 -3.39 11.63
N THR A 261 15.60 -4.35 11.24
CA THR A 261 15.17 -5.45 12.12
C THR A 261 16.36 -6.30 12.57
N VAL A 262 17.23 -6.68 11.64
CA VAL A 262 18.47 -7.44 11.96
C VAL A 262 19.39 -6.66 12.91
N LEU A 263 19.54 -5.34 12.70
CA LEU A 263 20.34 -4.48 13.57
C LEU A 263 19.76 -4.38 14.99
N ILE A 264 18.43 -4.25 15.13
CA ILE A 264 17.77 -4.25 16.45
C ILE A 264 18.02 -5.58 17.16
N VAL A 265 17.79 -6.70 16.48
CA VAL A 265 18.07 -8.03 17.05
C VAL A 265 19.52 -8.16 17.44
N TRP A 266 20.46 -7.70 16.61
CA TRP A 266 21.87 -7.70 16.93
C TRP A 266 22.15 -6.97 18.25
N HIS A 267 21.67 -5.74 18.43
CA HIS A 267 21.91 -4.94 19.64
C HIS A 267 21.16 -5.44 20.86
N LEU A 268 19.93 -5.96 20.72
CA LEU A 268 19.17 -6.53 21.83
C LEU A 268 19.86 -7.72 22.46
N PHE A 269 20.44 -8.59 21.61
CA PHE A 269 21.08 -9.82 22.07
C PHE A 269 22.59 -9.68 22.27
N GLU A 270 23.14 -8.48 22.23
CA GLU A 270 24.58 -8.23 22.35
C GLU A 270 25.19 -8.81 23.63
N ASN A 271 24.47 -8.76 24.75
CA ASN A 271 24.93 -9.23 26.06
C ASN A 271 24.68 -10.75 26.28
N ILE A 272 23.86 -11.39 25.45
CA ILE A 272 23.43 -12.79 25.63
C ILE A 272 24.10 -13.71 24.58
N ARG A 273 25.04 -13.19 23.81
CA ARG A 273 25.65 -13.89 22.68
C ARG A 273 26.33 -15.20 23.11
N ARG A 274 25.71 -16.32 22.80
CA ARG A 274 26.39 -17.61 22.69
C ARG A 274 27.10 -17.67 21.33
N GLU A 275 28.25 -18.31 21.26
CA GLU A 275 29.04 -18.48 20.02
C GLU A 275 28.21 -19.09 18.88
N SER A 276 27.28 -20.01 19.20
CA SER A 276 26.39 -20.63 18.24
C SER A 276 25.45 -19.64 17.50
N TRP A 277 25.08 -18.51 18.12
CA TRP A 277 24.19 -17.53 17.52
C TRP A 277 24.92 -16.48 16.68
N LEU A 278 26.23 -16.30 16.92
CA LEU A 278 27.04 -15.36 16.13
C LEU A 278 27.10 -15.72 14.65
N GLY A 279 27.14 -17.03 14.32
CA GLY A 279 27.07 -17.49 12.94
C GLY A 279 25.79 -17.07 12.25
N VAL A 280 24.64 -17.34 12.89
CA VAL A 280 23.32 -17.01 12.35
C VAL A 280 23.18 -15.49 12.15
N LEU A 281 23.58 -14.68 13.14
CA LEU A 281 23.49 -13.22 13.04
C LEU A 281 24.39 -12.65 11.93
N ARG A 282 25.60 -13.17 11.74
CA ARG A 282 26.47 -12.78 10.62
C ARG A 282 25.87 -13.14 9.27
N THR A 283 25.26 -14.31 9.16
CA THR A 283 24.57 -14.73 7.93
C THR A 283 23.40 -13.79 7.63
N LEU A 284 22.60 -13.40 8.63
CA LEU A 284 21.52 -12.43 8.48
C LEU A 284 22.02 -11.03 8.08
N GLN A 285 23.14 -10.57 8.62
CA GLN A 285 23.75 -9.31 8.21
C GLN A 285 24.25 -9.36 6.77
N PHE A 286 24.88 -10.47 6.37
CA PHE A 286 25.29 -10.67 4.98
C PHE A 286 24.07 -10.70 4.06
N ALA A 287 23.02 -11.44 4.42
CA ALA A 287 21.77 -11.47 3.67
C ALA A 287 21.12 -10.09 3.53
N SER A 288 21.16 -9.25 4.59
CA SER A 288 20.64 -7.88 4.53
C SER A 288 21.44 -7.00 3.57
N ALA A 289 22.77 -7.14 3.54
CA ALA A 289 23.61 -6.42 2.58
C ALA A 289 23.32 -6.84 1.13
N VAL A 290 23.15 -8.15 0.90
CA VAL A 290 22.75 -8.69 -0.40
C VAL A 290 21.38 -8.17 -0.83
N LEU A 291 20.39 -8.13 0.08
CA LEU A 291 19.07 -7.57 -0.20
C LEU A 291 19.12 -6.11 -0.62
N ILE A 292 19.96 -5.29 0.03
CA ILE A 292 20.12 -3.87 -0.38
C ILE A 292 20.71 -3.80 -1.78
N LEU A 293 21.73 -4.60 -2.09
CA LEU A 293 22.32 -4.64 -3.43
C LEU A 293 21.30 -5.09 -4.48
N LEU A 294 20.52 -6.13 -4.19
CA LEU A 294 19.45 -6.58 -5.07
C LEU A 294 18.39 -5.49 -5.28
N ALA A 295 17.99 -4.79 -4.21
CA ALA A 295 17.02 -3.70 -4.32
C ALA A 295 17.51 -2.53 -5.19
N LEU A 296 18.83 -2.30 -5.27
CA LEU A 296 19.42 -1.24 -6.08
C LEU A 296 19.59 -1.62 -7.57
N PHE A 297 19.96 -2.87 -7.84
CA PHE A 297 20.43 -3.28 -9.18
C PHE A 297 19.54 -4.31 -9.87
N SER A 298 18.66 -5.04 -9.15
CA SER A 298 17.82 -6.08 -9.75
C SER A 298 16.48 -5.53 -10.24
N PRO A 299 15.88 -6.14 -11.27
CA PRO A 299 14.49 -5.91 -11.61
C PRO A 299 13.56 -6.44 -10.49
N TYR A 300 12.36 -5.84 -10.39
CA TYR A 300 11.42 -6.13 -9.32
C TYR A 300 11.03 -7.62 -9.21
N ARG A 301 10.84 -8.27 -10.34
CA ARG A 301 10.52 -9.71 -10.40
C ARG A 301 11.60 -10.58 -9.74
N THR A 302 12.87 -10.36 -10.10
CA THR A 302 14.02 -11.14 -9.56
C THR A 302 14.24 -10.87 -8.07
N PHE A 303 13.82 -9.69 -7.58
CA PHE A 303 13.91 -9.37 -6.15
C PHE A 303 12.86 -10.11 -5.32
N LEU A 304 11.70 -10.43 -5.91
CA LEU A 304 10.60 -11.15 -5.22
C LEU A 304 10.73 -12.68 -5.27
N GLU A 305 11.45 -13.23 -6.25
CA GLU A 305 11.80 -14.66 -6.36
C GLU A 305 12.94 -15.03 -5.40
#